data_5aea6549b38e8f4af1cd892b66abe61a
#
_entry.id   5aea6549b38e8f4af1cd892b66abe61a
#
_cell.length_a   1.000
_cell.length_b   1.000
_cell.length_c   1.000
_cell.angle_alpha   90.00
_cell.angle_beta   90.00
_cell.angle_gamma   90.00
#
_symmetry.space_group_name_H-M   'P 1'
#
loop_
_entity.id
_entity.type
_entity.pdbx_description
1 polymer ?
#
loop_
_entity_poly.entity_id
_entity_poly.type
_entity_poly.pdbx_seq_one_letter_code
_entity_poly.pdbx_strand_id
1 'polypeptide(L)'
;VTKRTWNDMKLCMGCGYCAKTGNHQCVYNDDTLNEAILKAKDADGFVFGSPVHYASASGAITSFLDRLFYAGYPMAHKPGAAVVSCRRGGATAALDQLNKYFTIAQMPVVSSNYWNMVHGNTPEEVCQDKEGLQTMRILGRNMAWMLKCIEAGKNNGVAVPEAEAKVKTNYIR
;
A
#
# COMPACT_ATOMS: atom_id res chain seq x y z
N VAL A 1 -8.11 -13.62 -7.89
CA VAL A 1 -7.37 -13.78 -6.63
C VAL A 1 -6.75 -15.17 -6.65
N THR A 2 -5.49 -15.28 -7.04
CA THR A 2 -4.76 -16.52 -6.92
C THR A 2 -4.45 -16.78 -5.44
N LYS A 3 -4.95 -17.89 -4.91
CA LYS A 3 -4.62 -18.45 -3.59
C LYS A 3 -3.15 -18.94 -3.54
N ARG A 4 -2.20 -18.11 -3.93
CA ARG A 4 -0.81 -18.38 -3.55
C ARG A 4 -0.61 -17.82 -2.16
N THR A 5 -0.23 -18.69 -1.26
CA THR A 5 -0.09 -18.40 0.16
C THR A 5 1.02 -17.39 0.37
N TRP A 6 0.78 -16.41 1.22
CA TRP A 6 1.79 -15.45 1.71
C TRP A 6 2.99 -16.14 2.39
N ASN A 7 2.93 -17.46 2.57
CA ASN A 7 3.94 -18.28 3.25
C ASN A 7 5.28 -18.28 2.52
N ASP A 8 5.31 -18.02 1.22
CA ASP A 8 6.53 -18.05 0.41
C ASP A 8 7.06 -16.64 0.08
N MET A 9 6.49 -15.59 0.69
CA MET A 9 6.91 -14.22 0.43
C MET A 9 8.32 -13.95 0.95
N LYS A 10 9.24 -13.66 0.04
CA LYS A 10 10.62 -13.33 0.37
C LYS A 10 10.76 -11.87 0.80
N LEU A 11 11.66 -11.64 1.75
CA LEU A 11 12.03 -10.29 2.17
C LEU A 11 12.91 -9.59 1.13
N CYS A 12 12.99 -8.27 1.19
CA CYS A 12 13.96 -7.50 0.41
C CYS A 12 15.35 -7.65 1.04
N MET A 13 16.31 -8.20 0.30
CA MET A 13 17.70 -8.38 0.75
C MET A 13 18.61 -7.19 0.41
N GLY A 14 18.09 -6.11 -0.15
CA GLY A 14 18.90 -4.93 -0.49
C GLY A 14 19.93 -5.16 -1.61
N CYS A 15 19.75 -6.16 -2.47
CA CYS A 15 20.72 -6.55 -3.50
C CYS A 15 20.92 -5.50 -4.61
N GLY A 16 20.04 -4.51 -4.73
CA GLY A 16 20.11 -3.45 -5.73
C GLY A 16 19.85 -3.91 -7.17
N TYR A 17 19.43 -5.14 -7.39
CA TYR A 17 19.16 -5.68 -8.75
C TYR A 17 18.15 -4.81 -9.52
N CYS A 18 17.00 -4.48 -8.91
CA CYS A 18 15.97 -3.65 -9.52
C CYS A 18 16.46 -2.26 -9.90
N ALA A 19 17.29 -1.63 -9.06
CA ALA A 19 17.89 -0.32 -9.34
C ALA A 19 18.94 -0.39 -10.46
N LYS A 20 19.74 -1.47 -10.52
CA LYS A 20 20.78 -1.66 -11.55
C LYS A 20 20.19 -1.96 -12.93
N THR A 21 19.12 -2.76 -12.97
CA THR A 21 18.50 -3.17 -14.24
C THR A 21 17.46 -2.19 -14.75
N GLY A 22 16.82 -1.44 -13.88
CA GLY A 22 15.72 -0.54 -14.23
C GLY A 22 14.50 -1.23 -14.86
N ASN A 23 14.41 -2.57 -14.74
CA ASN A 23 13.37 -3.37 -15.38
C ASN A 23 12.06 -3.45 -14.57
N HIS A 24 11.98 -2.75 -13.43
CA HIS A 24 10.84 -2.78 -12.51
C HIS A 24 10.49 -4.18 -12.00
N GLN A 25 11.49 -5.04 -11.81
CA GLN A 25 11.29 -6.40 -11.30
C GLN A 25 12.26 -6.72 -10.17
N CYS A 26 11.82 -7.57 -9.26
CA CYS A 26 12.69 -8.15 -8.25
C CYS A 26 13.48 -9.32 -8.85
N VAL A 27 14.69 -9.57 -8.34
CA VAL A 27 15.51 -10.73 -8.73
C VAL A 27 14.82 -12.07 -8.43
N TYR A 28 13.99 -12.13 -7.39
CA TYR A 28 13.22 -13.32 -7.06
C TYR A 28 12.00 -13.47 -7.97
N ASN A 29 11.91 -14.60 -8.68
CA ASN A 29 10.82 -14.93 -9.59
C ASN A 29 9.94 -16.10 -9.14
N ASP A 30 10.19 -16.62 -7.96
CA ASP A 30 9.55 -17.81 -7.40
C ASP A 30 8.43 -17.50 -6.40
N ASP A 31 8.09 -16.23 -6.24
CA ASP A 31 6.90 -15.75 -5.51
C ASP A 31 5.98 -14.88 -6.39
N THR A 32 4.91 -14.34 -5.81
CA THR A 32 3.88 -13.59 -6.54
C THR A 32 4.23 -12.13 -6.78
N LEU A 33 5.38 -11.63 -6.32
CA LEU A 33 5.66 -10.19 -6.34
C LEU A 33 5.76 -9.64 -7.76
N ASN A 34 6.55 -10.26 -8.64
CA ASN A 34 6.73 -9.73 -10.00
C ASN A 34 5.41 -9.74 -10.79
N GLU A 35 4.53 -10.72 -10.55
CA GLU A 35 3.17 -10.69 -11.11
C GLU A 35 2.36 -9.51 -10.56
N ALA A 36 2.45 -9.25 -9.26
CA ALA A 36 1.78 -8.11 -8.63
C ALA A 36 2.31 -6.77 -9.14
N ILE A 37 3.61 -6.63 -9.38
CA ILE A 37 4.22 -5.44 -9.99
C ILE A 37 3.61 -5.16 -11.36
N LEU A 38 3.47 -6.18 -12.22
CA LEU A 38 2.86 -6.01 -13.54
C LEU A 38 1.41 -5.52 -13.43
N LYS A 39 0.62 -6.08 -12.49
CA LYS A 39 -0.75 -5.62 -12.23
C LYS A 39 -0.80 -4.20 -11.65
N ALA A 40 0.16 -3.84 -10.80
CA ALA A 40 0.24 -2.51 -10.19
C ALA A 40 0.52 -1.40 -11.21
N LYS A 41 1.17 -1.72 -12.34
CA LYS A 41 1.41 -0.77 -13.43
C LYS A 41 0.10 -0.15 -13.93
N ASP A 42 -0.91 -0.99 -14.14
CA ASP A 42 -2.18 -0.61 -14.75
C ASP A 42 -3.27 -0.27 -13.70
N ALA A 43 -2.95 -0.37 -12.42
CA ALA A 43 -3.87 -0.01 -11.35
C ALA A 43 -3.97 1.50 -11.18
N ASP A 44 -5.19 2.02 -10.95
CA ASP A 44 -5.44 3.45 -10.70
C ASP A 44 -5.32 3.83 -9.23
N GLY A 45 -5.39 2.88 -8.31
CA GLY A 45 -5.27 3.09 -6.87
C GLY A 45 -5.02 1.79 -6.12
N PHE A 46 -4.68 1.89 -4.84
CA PHE A 46 -4.24 0.76 -4.03
C PHE A 46 -4.91 0.73 -2.67
N VAL A 47 -5.26 -0.47 -2.22
CA VAL A 47 -5.64 -0.73 -0.83
C VAL A 47 -4.80 -1.89 -0.31
N PHE A 48 -4.03 -1.65 0.75
CA PHE A 48 -3.26 -2.68 1.42
C PHE A 48 -3.83 -2.96 2.80
N GLY A 49 -4.07 -4.25 3.08
CA GLY A 49 -4.62 -4.69 4.35
C GLY A 49 -3.66 -5.59 5.13
N SER A 50 -3.64 -5.45 6.45
CA SER A 50 -2.84 -6.28 7.33
C SER A 50 -3.54 -6.61 8.64
N PRO A 51 -3.38 -7.84 9.16
CA PRO A 51 -3.56 -8.08 10.59
C PRO A 51 -2.47 -7.35 11.37
N VAL A 52 -2.75 -7.08 12.63
CA VAL A 52 -1.78 -6.49 13.56
C VAL A 52 -1.08 -7.59 14.35
N HIS A 53 0.24 -7.64 14.25
CA HIS A 53 1.11 -8.51 15.02
C HIS A 53 2.14 -7.68 15.78
N TYR A 54 2.22 -7.82 17.12
CA TYR A 54 3.17 -7.07 17.96
C TYR A 54 3.16 -5.55 17.69
N ALA A 55 1.94 -4.97 17.60
CA ALA A 55 1.72 -3.55 17.29
C ALA A 55 2.31 -3.08 15.95
N SER A 56 2.46 -3.99 14.99
CA SER A 56 3.01 -3.73 13.64
C SER A 56 2.15 -4.42 12.59
N ALA A 57 2.31 -4.04 11.34
CA ALA A 57 1.80 -4.81 10.21
C ALA A 57 2.50 -6.18 10.13
N SER A 58 1.86 -7.18 9.55
CA SER A 58 2.46 -8.51 9.43
C SER A 58 3.73 -8.48 8.60
N GLY A 59 4.72 -9.33 8.95
CA GLY A 59 5.97 -9.43 8.21
C GLY A 59 5.78 -9.78 6.73
N ALA A 60 4.74 -10.54 6.40
CA ALA A 60 4.44 -10.89 5.02
C ALA A 60 4.07 -9.65 4.17
N ILE A 61 3.20 -8.76 4.68
CA ILE A 61 2.82 -7.56 3.93
C ILE A 61 3.98 -6.57 3.84
N THR A 62 4.78 -6.40 4.90
CA THR A 62 5.94 -5.49 4.86
C THR A 62 7.01 -6.00 3.89
N SER A 63 7.32 -7.30 3.89
CA SER A 63 8.23 -7.90 2.91
C SER A 63 7.75 -7.72 1.46
N PHE A 64 6.44 -7.85 1.24
CA PHE A 64 5.84 -7.59 -0.07
C PHE A 64 5.95 -6.11 -0.46
N LEU A 65 5.58 -5.19 0.43
CA LEU A 65 5.58 -3.75 0.15
C LEU A 65 6.99 -3.20 -0.04
N ASP A 66 7.96 -3.63 0.77
CA ASP A 66 9.37 -3.26 0.59
C ASP A 66 9.84 -3.54 -0.84
N ARG A 67 9.53 -4.71 -1.35
CA ARG A 67 9.94 -5.11 -2.70
C ARG A 67 9.08 -4.45 -3.79
N LEU A 68 7.77 -4.31 -3.58
CA LEU A 68 6.86 -3.67 -4.52
C LEU A 68 7.26 -2.20 -4.76
N PHE A 69 7.51 -1.46 -3.68
CA PHE A 69 7.87 -0.04 -3.77
C PHE A 69 9.33 0.19 -4.17
N TYR A 70 10.22 -0.78 -3.92
CA TYR A 70 11.61 -0.70 -4.36
C TYR A 70 11.80 -1.04 -5.83
N ALA A 71 11.12 -2.08 -6.33
CA ALA A 71 11.31 -2.62 -7.66
C ALA A 71 10.25 -2.16 -8.67
N GLY A 72 9.03 -1.87 -8.17
CA GLY A 72 7.87 -1.61 -9.00
C GLY A 72 7.91 -0.31 -9.80
N TYR A 73 6.86 -0.11 -10.57
CA TYR A 73 6.65 1.13 -11.33
C TYR A 73 6.40 2.31 -10.40
N PRO A 74 6.73 3.54 -10.82
CA PRO A 74 6.35 4.74 -10.08
C PRO A 74 4.84 4.80 -9.86
N MET A 75 4.44 5.05 -8.60
CA MET A 75 3.03 5.09 -8.18
C MET A 75 2.59 6.50 -7.79
N ALA A 76 3.43 7.52 -8.06
CA ALA A 76 3.11 8.91 -7.73
C ALA A 76 1.75 9.32 -8.29
N HIS A 77 0.99 10.06 -7.50
CA HIS A 77 -0.35 10.57 -7.80
C HIS A 77 -1.46 9.53 -7.92
N LYS A 78 -1.17 8.23 -7.77
CA LYS A 78 -2.20 7.20 -7.60
C LYS A 78 -2.65 7.16 -6.13
N PRO A 79 -3.95 7.20 -5.82
CA PRO A 79 -4.41 7.18 -4.43
C PRO A 79 -4.15 5.82 -3.77
N GLY A 80 -3.79 5.85 -2.50
CA GLY A 80 -3.54 4.69 -1.70
C GLY A 80 -4.28 4.72 -0.36
N ALA A 81 -4.64 3.56 0.17
CA ALA A 81 -5.18 3.43 1.51
C ALA A 81 -4.63 2.20 2.21
N ALA A 82 -4.40 2.31 3.50
CA ALA A 82 -4.11 1.17 4.36
C ALA A 82 -5.34 0.84 5.22
N VAL A 83 -5.55 -0.45 5.49
CA VAL A 83 -6.55 -0.95 6.43
C VAL A 83 -5.91 -1.98 7.35
N VAL A 84 -6.28 -1.97 8.62
CA VAL A 84 -5.73 -2.91 9.60
C VAL A 84 -6.84 -3.59 10.41
N SER A 85 -6.58 -4.82 10.79
CA SER A 85 -7.47 -5.58 11.68
C SER A 85 -6.71 -6.03 12.91
N CYS A 86 -7.27 -5.79 14.08
CA CYS A 86 -6.68 -6.28 15.32
C CYS A 86 -7.78 -6.69 16.34
N ARG A 87 -7.40 -7.61 17.23
CA ARG A 87 -8.28 -7.99 18.32
C ARG A 87 -8.45 -6.86 19.34
N ARG A 88 -7.37 -6.10 19.65
CA ARG A 88 -7.38 -5.12 20.74
C ARG A 88 -6.51 -3.89 20.47
N GLY A 89 -5.20 -4.00 20.51
CA GLY A 89 -4.27 -2.87 20.48
C GLY A 89 -3.24 -2.95 19.35
N GLY A 90 -2.57 -1.82 19.05
CA GLY A 90 -1.50 -1.73 18.07
C GLY A 90 -1.93 -1.35 16.66
N ALA A 91 -3.22 -1.16 16.42
CA ALA A 91 -3.75 -0.83 15.09
C ALA A 91 -3.20 0.48 14.55
N THR A 92 -3.11 1.54 15.35
CA THR A 92 -2.59 2.83 14.93
C THR A 92 -1.14 2.76 14.47
N ALA A 93 -0.28 2.08 15.24
CA ALA A 93 1.13 1.91 14.88
C ALA A 93 1.30 1.13 13.55
N ALA A 94 0.51 0.07 13.36
CA ALA A 94 0.53 -0.70 12.12
C ALA A 94 0.00 0.12 10.93
N LEU A 95 -1.03 0.94 11.14
CA LEU A 95 -1.58 1.83 10.12
C LEU A 95 -0.56 2.89 9.70
N ASP A 96 0.11 3.52 10.66
CA ASP A 96 1.17 4.52 10.41
C ASP A 96 2.33 3.90 9.62
N GLN A 97 2.71 2.68 9.95
CA GLN A 97 3.75 1.95 9.22
C GLN A 97 3.37 1.76 7.74
N LEU A 98 2.14 1.33 7.46
CA LEU A 98 1.67 1.11 6.10
C LEU A 98 1.51 2.43 5.31
N ASN A 99 1.06 3.50 5.95
CA ASN A 99 0.90 4.79 5.30
C ASN A 99 2.23 5.41 4.84
N LYS A 100 3.37 5.04 5.46
CA LYS A 100 4.69 5.50 5.04
C LYS A 100 5.07 5.08 3.63
N TYR A 101 4.61 3.92 3.16
CA TYR A 101 4.83 3.49 1.77
C TYR A 101 4.18 4.44 0.77
N PHE A 102 2.96 4.89 1.06
CA PHE A 102 2.27 5.84 0.18
C PHE A 102 2.93 7.22 0.20
N THR A 103 3.23 7.72 1.39
CA THR A 103 3.76 9.09 1.53
C THR A 103 5.14 9.26 0.91
N ILE A 104 6.05 8.26 1.03
CA ILE A 104 7.37 8.32 0.37
C ILE A 104 7.27 8.21 -1.16
N ALA A 105 6.19 7.61 -1.67
CA ALA A 105 5.93 7.41 -3.09
C ALA A 105 5.09 8.53 -3.73
N GLN A 106 4.86 9.65 -3.03
CA GLN A 106 4.02 10.78 -3.48
C GLN A 106 2.58 10.38 -3.82
N MET A 107 2.05 9.39 -3.11
CA MET A 107 0.68 8.92 -3.29
C MET A 107 -0.26 9.64 -2.32
N PRO A 108 -1.40 10.19 -2.78
CA PRO A 108 -2.43 10.70 -1.88
C PRO A 108 -2.96 9.57 -0.97
N VAL A 109 -2.91 9.78 0.34
CA VAL A 109 -3.48 8.82 1.30
C VAL A 109 -4.96 9.09 1.47
N VAL A 110 -5.79 8.11 1.13
CA VAL A 110 -7.24 8.22 1.27
C VAL A 110 -7.65 7.89 2.69
N SER A 111 -8.35 8.83 3.32
CA SER A 111 -8.88 8.71 4.67
C SER A 111 -10.37 8.34 4.66
N SER A 112 -10.87 7.92 5.82
CA SER A 112 -12.28 7.76 6.13
C SER A 112 -12.72 8.80 7.18
N ASN A 113 -13.73 8.49 7.99
CA ASN A 113 -14.15 9.30 9.12
C ASN A 113 -13.39 8.99 10.42
N TYR A 114 -12.54 7.98 10.40
CA TYR A 114 -11.67 7.56 11.52
C TYR A 114 -10.43 6.86 10.97
N TRP A 115 -9.53 6.37 11.82
CA TRP A 115 -8.42 5.53 11.38
C TRP A 115 -8.96 4.23 10.78
N ASN A 116 -8.39 3.81 9.66
CA ASN A 116 -8.89 2.69 8.86
C ASN A 116 -8.62 1.34 9.53
N MET A 117 -9.36 1.02 10.56
CA MET A 117 -9.22 -0.21 11.33
C MET A 117 -10.55 -0.87 11.64
N VAL A 118 -10.49 -2.19 11.85
CA VAL A 118 -11.60 -3.00 12.36
C VAL A 118 -11.10 -3.86 13.52
N HIS A 119 -12.02 -4.20 14.44
CA HIS A 119 -11.70 -4.98 15.63
C HIS A 119 -12.49 -6.29 15.65
N GLY A 120 -11.83 -7.34 16.09
CA GLY A 120 -12.40 -8.68 16.27
C GLY A 120 -11.30 -9.74 16.27
N ASN A 121 -11.56 -10.85 16.94
CA ASN A 121 -10.68 -12.00 16.99
C ASN A 121 -11.02 -13.03 15.91
N THR A 122 -12.27 -13.01 15.43
CA THR A 122 -12.79 -13.86 14.34
C THR A 122 -13.51 -13.01 13.31
N PRO A 123 -13.74 -13.52 12.09
CA PRO A 123 -14.55 -12.82 11.10
C PRO A 123 -15.95 -12.44 11.58
N GLU A 124 -16.56 -13.29 12.41
CA GLU A 124 -17.91 -13.08 12.97
C GLU A 124 -17.91 -11.92 13.97
N GLU A 125 -16.84 -11.79 14.77
CA GLU A 125 -16.68 -10.66 15.68
C GLU A 125 -16.43 -9.35 14.91
N VAL A 126 -15.60 -9.39 13.85
CA VAL A 126 -15.39 -8.22 12.98
C VAL A 126 -16.70 -7.76 12.34
N CYS A 127 -17.60 -8.67 11.98
CA CYS A 127 -18.93 -8.32 11.48
C CYS A 127 -19.81 -7.59 12.51
N GLN A 128 -19.48 -7.67 13.81
CA GLN A 128 -20.16 -6.95 14.88
C GLN A 128 -19.56 -5.58 15.18
N ASP A 129 -18.37 -5.28 14.68
CA ASP A 129 -17.72 -3.96 14.77
C ASP A 129 -18.40 -2.97 13.81
N LYS A 130 -19.54 -2.45 14.23
CA LYS A 130 -20.36 -1.54 13.39
C LYS A 130 -19.61 -0.25 13.04
N GLU A 131 -18.79 0.28 13.94
CA GLU A 131 -17.98 1.48 13.72
C GLU A 131 -16.87 1.22 12.70
N GLY A 132 -16.09 0.15 12.89
CA GLY A 132 -15.05 -0.25 11.95
C GLY A 132 -15.60 -0.56 10.57
N LEU A 133 -16.74 -1.26 10.47
CA LEU A 133 -17.40 -1.51 9.18
C LEU A 133 -17.94 -0.22 8.53
N GLN A 134 -18.41 0.76 9.32
CA GLN A 134 -18.77 2.08 8.80
C GLN A 134 -17.54 2.79 8.22
N THR A 135 -16.44 2.79 8.97
CA THR A 135 -15.14 3.34 8.55
C THR A 135 -14.70 2.75 7.20
N MET A 136 -14.78 1.42 7.04
CA MET A 136 -14.44 0.74 5.77
C MET A 136 -15.35 1.17 4.61
N ARG A 137 -16.66 1.29 4.86
CA ARG A 137 -17.59 1.75 3.80
C ARG A 137 -17.32 3.19 3.37
N ILE A 138 -17.01 4.06 4.33
CA ILE A 138 -16.67 5.47 4.05
C ILE A 138 -15.34 5.54 3.28
N LEU A 139 -14.32 4.77 3.70
CA LEU A 139 -13.07 4.66 2.96
C LEU A 139 -13.29 4.28 1.50
N GLY A 140 -14.10 3.25 1.26
CA GLY A 140 -14.40 2.80 -0.11
C GLY A 140 -15.10 3.87 -0.95
N ARG A 141 -16.03 4.65 -0.35
CA ARG A 141 -16.70 5.77 -1.02
C ARG A 141 -15.73 6.91 -1.33
N ASN A 142 -14.84 7.25 -0.38
CA ASN A 142 -13.84 8.30 -0.56
C ASN A 142 -12.82 7.92 -1.63
N MET A 143 -12.38 6.66 -1.66
CA MET A 143 -11.51 6.14 -2.71
C MET A 143 -12.17 6.25 -4.08
N ALA A 144 -13.42 5.80 -4.20
CA ALA A 144 -14.16 5.87 -5.46
C ALA A 144 -14.37 7.32 -5.92
N TRP A 145 -14.67 8.24 -5.00
CA TRP A 145 -14.79 9.66 -5.30
C TRP A 145 -13.48 10.24 -5.80
N MET A 146 -12.36 9.98 -5.10
CA MET A 146 -11.04 10.48 -5.49
C MET A 146 -10.61 9.97 -6.86
N LEU A 147 -10.83 8.68 -7.17
CA LEU A 147 -10.53 8.10 -8.47
C LEU A 147 -11.32 8.79 -9.59
N LYS A 148 -12.62 9.06 -9.36
CA LYS A 148 -13.46 9.81 -10.33
C LYS A 148 -12.98 11.25 -10.50
N CYS A 149 -12.54 11.91 -9.43
CA CYS A 149 -11.98 13.28 -9.53
C CYS A 149 -10.68 13.28 -10.35
N ILE A 150 -9.80 12.32 -10.15
CA ILE A 150 -8.55 12.18 -10.90
C ILE A 150 -8.86 11.91 -12.39
N GLU A 151 -9.80 11.03 -12.68
CA GLU A 151 -10.24 10.73 -14.04
C GLU A 151 -10.86 11.96 -14.72
N ALA A 152 -11.75 12.65 -14.02
CA ALA A 152 -12.36 13.90 -14.52
C ALA A 152 -11.30 14.98 -14.76
N GLY A 153 -10.32 15.13 -13.86
CA GLY A 153 -9.21 16.05 -14.05
C GLY A 153 -8.41 15.73 -15.31
N LYS A 154 -8.02 14.47 -15.51
CA LYS A 154 -7.30 14.02 -16.72
C LYS A 154 -8.11 14.34 -18.00
N ASN A 155 -9.39 14.03 -18.00
CA ASN A 155 -10.26 14.27 -19.16
C ASN A 155 -10.47 15.77 -19.47
N ASN A 156 -10.26 16.65 -18.48
CA ASN A 156 -10.31 18.11 -18.65
C ASN A 156 -8.93 18.76 -18.78
N GLY A 157 -7.88 17.99 -19.05
CA GLY A 157 -6.53 18.51 -19.35
C GLY A 157 -5.73 18.94 -18.13
N VAL A 158 -6.12 18.53 -16.90
CA VAL A 158 -5.30 18.76 -15.71
C VAL A 158 -4.09 17.82 -15.76
N ALA A 159 -2.92 18.40 -16.01
CA ALA A 159 -1.66 17.66 -16.04
C ALA A 159 -1.21 17.27 -14.62
N VAL A 160 -0.58 16.10 -14.50
CA VAL A 160 0.13 15.76 -13.25
C VAL A 160 1.39 16.63 -13.14
N PRO A 161 1.82 16.97 -11.89
CA PRO A 161 3.06 17.73 -11.69
C PRO A 161 4.28 17.02 -12.33
N GLU A 162 5.16 17.81 -12.91
CA GLU A 162 6.43 17.28 -13.41
C GLU A 162 7.29 16.75 -12.27
N ALA A 163 7.94 15.61 -12.50
CA ALA A 163 8.85 15.04 -11.54
C ALA A 163 10.17 15.80 -11.52
N GLU A 164 10.54 16.34 -10.37
CA GLU A 164 11.88 16.92 -10.18
C GLU A 164 12.94 15.83 -10.00
N ALA A 165 14.18 16.16 -10.41
CA ALA A 165 15.33 15.32 -10.17
C ALA A 165 15.56 15.21 -8.64
N LYS A 166 15.61 13.98 -8.12
CA LYS A 166 15.76 13.75 -6.69
C LYS A 166 17.12 14.18 -6.17
N VAL A 167 17.16 15.22 -5.34
CA VAL A 167 18.36 15.62 -4.60
C VAL A 167 18.54 14.66 -3.42
N LYS A 168 19.73 14.08 -3.33
CA LYS A 168 20.12 13.19 -2.22
C LYS A 168 21.19 13.85 -1.39
N THR A 169 20.99 13.86 -0.09
CA THR A 169 22.02 14.26 0.87
C THR A 169 22.52 13.04 1.63
N ASN A 170 23.81 13.03 1.99
CA ASN A 170 24.41 12.04 2.85
C ASN A 170 24.90 12.72 4.12
N TYR A 171 24.44 12.27 5.28
CA TYR A 171 24.85 12.81 6.57
C TYR A 171 26.28 12.42 6.98
N ILE A 172 26.88 11.44 6.31
CA ILE A 172 28.28 11.05 6.49
C ILE A 172 29.10 11.85 5.46
N ARG A 173 29.94 12.73 5.97
CA ARG A 173 30.87 13.56 5.18
C ARG A 173 32.29 13.02 5.32
#